data_12b090ac41516f7e827ded7b67a129b1
#
_entry.id   12b090ac41516f7e827ded7b67a129b1
#
_cell.length_a   1.000
_cell.length_b   1.000
_cell.length_c   1.000
_cell.angle_alpha   90.00
_cell.angle_beta   90.00
_cell.angle_gamma   90.00
#
_symmetry.space_group_name_H-M   'P 1'
#
loop_
_entity.id
_entity.type
_entity.pdbx_description
1 polymer ?
#
loop_
_entity_poly.entity_id
_entity_poly.type
_entity_poly.pdbx_seq_one_letter_code
_entity_poly.pdbx_strand_id
1 'polypeptide(L)' 'EIEGKSGGGLISVLVNGKKKVVSINIDSDALKEDKDILEDLILSATNQALDSIDKISKEKMGPLTGGLNIPGM' A
#
# COMPACT_ATOMS: atom_id res chain seq x y z
N GLU A 1 6.80 8.39 1.94
CA GLU A 1 5.99 7.37 2.63
C GLU A 1 4.58 7.36 2.09
N ILE A 2 4.01 6.17 1.99
CA ILE A 2 2.68 6.00 1.43
C ILE A 2 1.80 5.30 2.44
N GLU A 3 0.56 5.74 2.54
CA GLU A 3 -0.38 5.14 3.46
C GLU A 3 -1.42 4.33 2.70
N GLY A 4 -1.68 3.11 3.15
CA GLY A 4 -2.78 2.29 2.66
C GLY A 4 -3.84 2.19 3.75
N LYS A 5 -5.09 2.18 3.36
CA LYS A 5 -6.20 2.12 4.32
C LYS A 5 -7.19 1.05 3.93
N SER A 6 -7.89 0.50 4.91
CA SER A 6 -8.97 -0.44 4.66
C SER A 6 -10.06 -0.28 5.70
N GLY A 7 -11.22 -0.87 5.42
CA GLY A 7 -12.34 -0.80 6.35
C GLY A 7 -12.84 0.59 6.62
N GLY A 8 -12.80 1.46 5.60
CA GLY A 8 -13.25 2.83 5.81
C GLY A 8 -12.33 3.66 6.69
N GLY A 9 -11.08 3.26 6.79
CA GLY A 9 -10.12 3.99 7.63
C GLY A 9 -9.90 3.35 8.98
N LEU A 10 -10.49 2.17 9.23
CA LEU A 10 -10.27 1.50 10.51
C LEU A 10 -8.83 1.03 10.65
N ILE A 11 -8.20 0.70 9.54
CA ILE A 11 -6.81 0.25 9.55
C ILE A 11 -6.05 1.14 8.57
N SER A 12 -4.89 1.61 8.96
CA SER A 12 -4.00 2.29 8.03
C SER A 12 -2.59 1.75 8.22
N VAL A 13 -1.87 1.58 7.13
CA VAL A 13 -0.52 1.06 7.14
C VAL A 13 0.36 2.03 6.39
N LEU A 14 1.47 2.43 7.00
CA LEU A 14 2.41 3.35 6.37
C LEU A 14 3.62 2.56 5.91
N VAL A 15 4.00 2.69 4.65
CA VAL A 15 5.18 2.03 4.11
C VAL A 15 6.12 3.06 3.51
N ASN A 16 7.40 2.75 3.44
CA ASN A 16 8.37 3.66 2.84
C ASN A 16 8.72 3.22 1.43
N GLY A 17 9.57 3.99 0.76
CA GLY A 17 9.95 3.71 -0.61
C GLY A 17 10.72 2.40 -0.79
N LYS A 18 11.20 1.81 0.29
CA LYS A 18 11.90 0.54 0.24
C LYS A 18 10.95 -0.63 0.47
N LYS A 19 9.66 -0.36 0.45
CA LYS A 19 8.60 -1.36 0.64
C LYS A 19 8.63 -1.97 2.03
N LYS A 20 9.03 -1.18 3.02
CA LYS A 20 8.99 -1.66 4.40
C LYS A 20 7.84 -1.00 5.12
N VAL A 21 7.14 -1.78 5.94
CA VAL A 21 6.07 -1.24 6.76
C VAL A 21 6.71 -0.43 7.89
N VAL A 22 6.38 0.82 7.96
CA VAL A 22 6.93 1.73 8.96
C VAL A 22 6.04 1.73 10.19
N SER A 23 4.73 1.71 10.02
CA SER A 23 3.80 1.70 11.14
C SER A 23 2.45 1.16 10.70
N ILE A 24 1.69 0.70 11.67
CA ILE A 24 0.33 0.23 11.45
C ILE A 24 -0.52 0.94 12.50
N ASN A 25 -1.60 1.58 12.05
CA ASN A 25 -2.50 2.26 12.95
C ASN A 25 -3.84 1.56 12.91
N ILE A 26 -4.35 1.16 14.06
CA ILE A 26 -5.60 0.44 14.17
C ILE A 26 -6.57 1.29 14.99
N ASP A 27 -7.68 1.69 14.39
CA ASP A 27 -8.67 2.48 15.09
C ASP A 27 -9.33 1.57 16.14
N SER A 28 -9.71 2.13 17.27
CA SER A 28 -10.31 1.35 18.34
C SER A 28 -11.59 0.65 17.89
N ASP A 29 -12.31 1.22 16.93
CA ASP A 29 -13.50 0.57 16.41
C ASP A 29 -13.18 -0.73 15.67
N ALA A 30 -11.99 -0.85 15.13
CA ALA A 30 -11.56 -2.05 14.43
C ALA A 30 -11.41 -3.21 15.41
N LEU A 31 -11.13 -2.92 16.67
CA LEU A 31 -10.95 -3.95 17.67
C LEU A 31 -12.26 -4.66 18.01
N LYS A 32 -13.38 -4.14 17.53
CA LYS A 32 -14.69 -4.78 17.75
C LYS A 32 -14.94 -5.83 16.70
N GLU A 33 -14.12 -5.90 15.67
CA GLU A 33 -14.30 -6.88 14.61
C GLU A 33 -13.71 -8.22 15.02
N ASP A 34 -14.15 -9.28 14.35
CA ASP A 34 -13.61 -10.59 14.62
C ASP A 34 -12.16 -10.62 14.17
N LYS A 35 -11.38 -11.49 14.77
CA LYS A 35 -9.98 -11.64 14.44
C LYS A 35 -9.76 -11.85 12.95
N ASP A 36 -10.56 -12.70 12.31
CA ASP A 36 -10.39 -12.99 10.90
C ASP A 36 -10.61 -11.74 10.04
N ILE A 37 -11.60 -10.94 10.39
CA ILE A 37 -11.90 -9.72 9.69
C ILE A 37 -10.77 -8.72 9.89
N LEU A 38 -10.26 -8.63 11.12
CA LEU A 38 -9.18 -7.70 11.42
C LEU A 38 -7.93 -8.08 10.64
N GLU A 39 -7.63 -9.37 10.54
CA GLU A 39 -6.47 -9.83 9.77
C GLU A 39 -6.61 -9.45 8.29
N ASP A 40 -7.80 -9.61 7.72
CA ASP A 40 -8.03 -9.27 6.34
C ASP A 40 -7.91 -7.77 6.11
N LEU A 41 -8.37 -6.97 7.05
CA LEU A 41 -8.26 -5.51 6.92
C LEU A 41 -6.80 -5.07 6.94
N ILE A 42 -6.00 -5.67 7.80
CA ILE A 42 -4.57 -5.34 7.87
C ILE A 42 -3.89 -5.78 6.57
N LEU A 43 -4.22 -6.95 6.07
CA LEU A 43 -3.64 -7.45 4.83
C LEU A 43 -4.00 -6.54 3.65
N SER A 44 -5.26 -6.13 3.56
CA SER A 44 -5.71 -5.24 2.49
C SER A 44 -5.01 -3.90 2.54
N ALA A 45 -4.91 -3.30 3.72
CA ALA A 45 -4.26 -2.00 3.87
C ALA A 45 -2.78 -2.08 3.50
N THR A 46 -2.12 -3.16 3.92
CA THR A 46 -0.71 -3.36 3.63
C THR A 46 -0.49 -3.51 2.13
N ASN A 47 -1.29 -4.35 1.49
CA ASN A 47 -1.16 -4.57 0.05
C ASN A 47 -1.48 -3.31 -0.74
N GLN A 48 -2.46 -2.54 -0.30
CA GLN A 48 -2.80 -1.31 -0.97
C GLN A 48 -1.63 -0.33 -0.91
N ALA A 49 -0.97 -0.22 0.24
CA ALA A 49 0.17 0.67 0.39
C ALA A 49 1.33 0.22 -0.48
N LEU A 50 1.61 -1.08 -0.52
CA LEU A 50 2.71 -1.61 -1.33
C LEU A 50 2.43 -1.44 -2.82
N ASP A 51 1.17 -1.65 -3.23
CA ASP A 51 0.80 -1.45 -4.63
C ASP A 51 0.95 0.02 -5.03
N SER A 52 0.65 0.93 -4.12
CA SER A 52 0.80 2.36 -4.40
C SER A 52 2.28 2.71 -4.58
N ILE A 53 3.16 2.11 -3.79
CA ILE A 53 4.60 2.32 -3.94
C ILE A 53 5.05 1.82 -5.30
N ASP A 54 4.57 0.64 -5.73
CA ASP A 54 4.93 0.09 -7.02
C ASP A 54 4.46 1.01 -8.16
N LYS A 55 3.27 1.57 -8.04
CA LYS A 55 2.77 2.47 -9.06
C LYS A 55 3.62 3.72 -9.14
N ILE A 56 3.97 4.28 -8.01
CA ILE A 56 4.78 5.50 -7.98
C ILE A 56 6.16 5.22 -8.58
N SER A 57 6.76 4.07 -8.25
CA SER A 57 8.04 3.70 -8.81
C SER A 57 7.98 3.57 -10.32
N LYS A 58 6.91 2.94 -10.82
CA LYS A 58 6.75 2.78 -12.25
C LYS A 58 6.55 4.12 -12.93
N GLU A 59 5.78 5.00 -12.31
CA GLU A 59 5.55 6.32 -12.89
C GLU A 59 6.82 7.14 -12.95
N LYS A 60 7.65 7.04 -11.92
CA LYS A 60 8.88 7.79 -11.91
C LYS A 60 9.87 7.27 -12.93
N MET A 61 9.87 5.95 -13.15
CA MET A 61 10.79 5.36 -14.08
C MET A 61 10.21 5.30 -15.49
N GLY A 62 8.91 5.39 -15.58
CA GLY A 62 8.22 5.29 -16.84
C GLY A 62 8.74 6.16 -17.95
N PRO A 63 8.92 7.45 -17.70
CA PRO A 63 9.40 8.31 -18.76
C PRO A 63 10.77 7.92 -19.28
N LEU A 64 11.60 7.39 -18.40
CA LEU A 64 12.93 7.01 -18.81
C LEU A 64 12.91 5.67 -19.51
N THR A 65 12.26 4.71 -18.94
CA THR A 65 12.25 3.42 -19.54
C THR A 65 11.30 3.37 -20.69
N GLY A 66 10.25 4.14 -20.62
CA GLY A 66 9.27 4.19 -21.68
C GLY A 66 9.90 4.57 -22.98
N GLY A 67 10.76 5.52 -22.92
CA GLY A 67 11.42 5.96 -24.11
C GLY A 67 12.32 4.90 -24.70
N LEU A 68 12.85 4.06 -23.82
CA LEU A 68 13.72 3.04 -24.28
C LEU A 68 12.96 1.85 -24.76
N ASN A 69 11.85 1.67 -24.15
CA ASN A 69 11.18 0.48 -24.43
C ASN A 69 10.42 0.50 -25.57
N ILE A 70 10.01 1.56 -25.83
CA ILE A 70 9.18 1.62 -26.85
C ILE A 70 9.45 0.82 -27.86
N PRO A 71 10.34 0.67 -28.05
CA PRO A 71 10.48 -0.06 -29.06
C PRO A 71 9.94 -1.27 -28.83
N GLY A 72 9.81 -1.43 -28.25
CA GLY A 72 9.35 -2.41 -28.18
C GLY A 72 8.61 -2.66 -27.80
N MET A 73 8.69 -2.08 -27.61
CA MET A 73 8.22 -2.37 -27.37
C MET A 73 7.86 -2.50 -27.61
#